data_f77e86ea30ac4acafbeea5c96f51dc45
#
_entry.id   f77e86ea30ac4acafbeea5c96f51dc45
#
_cell.length_a   1.000
_cell.length_b   1.000
_cell.length_c   1.000
_cell.angle_alpha   90.00
_cell.angle_beta   90.00
_cell.angle_gamma   90.00
#
_symmetry.space_group_name_H-M   'P 1'
#
loop_
_entity.id
_entity.type
_entity.pdbx_description
1 polymer ?
#
loop_
_entity_poly.entity_id
_entity_poly.type
_entity_poly.pdbx_seq_one_letter_code
_entity_poly.pdbx_strand_id
1 'polypeptide(L)'
;IMQWMLGNLGEGGIYKMFWILAVVYFVMMFVGHLLLHKPEGWHEPQTKEKGQSTMAVIKSKPISLYIGIWLMFYLNITCGLALISQEKMIIKCIGLAGSVGIISTVSAIFNAGGRLGFSAWADTFKDRNTIYKMIFILSIVFTGLVILTNGIKNGDGNILLIILVLGLIFVVNAGYGGGFSNVPTLLSDHYGMGSISAIHGITLSAWAFAGLTGNQMAAWIVNHFGEYITDAHGNLVNPVGYQTVLYVTGILYVVSLLISIFLV
;
A
#
# COMPACT_ATOMS: atom_id res chain seq x y z
N ILE A 1 13.61 -13.93 -6.69
CA ILE A 1 13.55 -14.44 -8.08
C ILE A 1 14.07 -13.39 -9.05
N MET A 2 13.48 -12.18 -9.14
CA MET A 2 13.91 -11.13 -10.09
C MET A 2 15.38 -10.75 -9.94
N GLN A 3 15.87 -10.54 -8.72
CA GLN A 3 17.27 -10.18 -8.47
C GLN A 3 18.26 -11.30 -8.88
N TRP A 4 17.88 -12.55 -8.63
CA TRP A 4 18.62 -13.72 -9.08
C TRP A 4 18.64 -13.82 -10.62
N MET A 5 17.49 -13.60 -11.28
CA MET A 5 17.40 -13.59 -12.74
C MET A 5 18.30 -12.50 -13.34
N LEU A 6 18.27 -11.26 -12.81
CA LEU A 6 19.10 -10.17 -13.29
C LEU A 6 20.60 -10.49 -13.18
N GLY A 7 21.02 -11.15 -12.08
CA GLY A 7 22.42 -11.57 -11.89
C GLY A 7 22.86 -12.67 -12.86
N ASN A 8 21.96 -13.52 -13.36
CA ASN A 8 22.29 -14.68 -14.20
C ASN A 8 22.02 -14.48 -15.71
N LEU A 9 21.27 -13.46 -16.11
CA LEU A 9 20.89 -13.27 -17.52
C LEU A 9 21.89 -12.46 -18.36
N GLY A 10 22.92 -11.90 -17.74
CA GLY A 10 23.98 -11.14 -18.41
C GLY A 10 23.49 -9.85 -19.10
N GLU A 11 24.19 -9.41 -20.15
CA GLU A 11 23.79 -8.24 -20.94
C GLU A 11 22.37 -8.37 -21.50
N GLY A 12 21.56 -7.31 -21.35
CA GLY A 12 20.13 -7.33 -21.71
C GLY A 12 19.25 -8.12 -20.72
N GLY A 13 19.77 -8.44 -19.51
CA GLY A 13 19.06 -9.24 -18.49
C GLY A 13 17.68 -8.71 -18.14
N ILE A 14 17.49 -7.38 -18.12
CA ILE A 14 16.19 -6.75 -17.86
C ILE A 14 15.16 -7.17 -18.93
N TYR A 15 15.49 -7.04 -20.21
CA TYR A 15 14.58 -7.41 -21.29
C TYR A 15 14.26 -8.91 -21.30
N LYS A 16 15.28 -9.76 -21.12
CA LYS A 16 15.12 -11.21 -21.03
C LYS A 16 14.21 -11.58 -19.86
N MET A 17 14.40 -10.96 -18.70
CA MET A 17 13.56 -11.16 -17.52
C MET A 17 12.11 -10.81 -17.81
N PHE A 18 11.83 -9.66 -18.43
CA PHE A 18 10.46 -9.27 -18.78
C PHE A 18 9.80 -10.23 -19.75
N TRP A 19 10.53 -10.72 -20.77
CA TRP A 19 10.01 -11.71 -21.69
C TRP A 19 9.69 -13.05 -20.99
N ILE A 20 10.57 -13.54 -20.12
CA ILE A 20 10.32 -14.76 -19.35
C ILE A 20 9.08 -14.58 -18.46
N LEU A 21 8.99 -13.46 -17.75
CA LEU A 21 7.83 -13.17 -16.89
C LEU A 21 6.54 -13.02 -17.70
N ALA A 22 6.59 -12.40 -18.87
CA ALA A 22 5.43 -12.26 -19.74
C ALA A 22 4.89 -13.63 -20.19
N VAL A 23 5.78 -14.56 -20.58
CA VAL A 23 5.38 -15.91 -20.96
C VAL A 23 4.81 -16.67 -19.76
N VAL A 24 5.47 -16.61 -18.61
CA VAL A 24 4.99 -17.27 -17.38
C VAL A 24 3.61 -16.75 -16.99
N TYR A 25 3.42 -15.43 -16.94
CA TYR A 25 2.12 -14.84 -16.59
C TYR A 25 1.04 -15.16 -17.61
N PHE A 26 1.37 -15.13 -18.91
CA PHE A 26 0.44 -15.54 -19.95
C PHE A 26 -0.04 -16.99 -19.75
N VAL A 27 0.88 -17.93 -19.54
CA VAL A 27 0.54 -19.33 -19.29
C VAL A 27 -0.31 -19.47 -18.03
N MET A 28 0.08 -18.81 -16.91
CA MET A 28 -0.68 -18.87 -15.67
C MET A 28 -2.10 -18.31 -15.83
N MET A 29 -2.25 -17.16 -16.51
CA MET A 29 -3.56 -16.56 -16.76
C MET A 29 -4.41 -17.42 -17.70
N PHE A 30 -3.81 -18.00 -18.73
CA PHE A 30 -4.50 -18.90 -19.65
C PHE A 30 -5.00 -20.16 -18.96
N VAL A 31 -4.15 -20.80 -18.16
CA VAL A 31 -4.55 -21.97 -17.33
C VAL A 31 -5.63 -21.57 -16.32
N GLY A 32 -5.45 -20.45 -15.65
CA GLY A 32 -6.46 -19.93 -14.73
C GLY A 32 -7.81 -19.68 -15.40
N HIS A 33 -7.81 -19.12 -16.62
CA HIS A 33 -9.03 -18.93 -17.41
C HIS A 33 -9.71 -20.27 -17.75
N LEU A 34 -8.96 -21.30 -18.13
CA LEU A 34 -9.50 -22.63 -18.43
C LEU A 34 -10.10 -23.32 -17.19
N LEU A 35 -9.58 -23.03 -16.00
CA LEU A 35 -10.05 -23.61 -14.74
C LEU A 35 -11.24 -22.86 -14.14
N LEU A 36 -11.50 -21.61 -14.58
CA LEU A 36 -12.61 -20.81 -14.09
C LEU A 36 -13.92 -21.22 -14.77
N HIS A 37 -14.74 -21.99 -14.05
CA HIS A 37 -16.09 -22.34 -14.46
C HIS A 37 -17.10 -21.81 -13.47
N LYS A 38 -18.28 -21.42 -13.97
CA LYS A 38 -19.43 -21.16 -13.10
C LYS A 38 -19.86 -22.48 -12.45
N PRO A 39 -20.10 -22.53 -11.13
CA PRO A 39 -20.61 -23.74 -10.48
C PRO A 39 -21.91 -24.21 -11.14
N GLU A 40 -22.13 -25.52 -11.20
CA GLU A 40 -23.40 -26.09 -11.67
C GLU A 40 -24.56 -25.53 -10.83
N GLY A 41 -25.63 -25.09 -11.50
CA GLY A 41 -26.78 -24.45 -10.80
C GLY A 41 -26.57 -23.00 -10.38
N TRP A 42 -25.45 -22.36 -10.77
CA TRP A 42 -25.26 -20.94 -10.48
C TRP A 42 -26.20 -20.06 -11.31
N HIS A 43 -27.10 -19.39 -10.63
CA HIS A 43 -27.94 -18.36 -11.23
C HIS A 43 -27.43 -16.98 -10.82
N GLU A 44 -27.41 -16.05 -11.76
CA GLU A 44 -27.07 -14.66 -11.47
C GLU A 44 -28.02 -14.14 -10.38
N PRO A 45 -27.52 -13.61 -9.24
CA PRO A 45 -28.41 -13.06 -8.21
C PRO A 45 -29.34 -12.05 -8.87
N GLN A 46 -30.64 -12.30 -8.77
CA GLN A 46 -31.64 -11.34 -9.24
C GLN A 46 -31.62 -10.15 -8.28
N THR A 47 -30.72 -9.20 -8.52
CA THR A 47 -30.73 -7.92 -7.81
C THR A 47 -32.01 -7.18 -8.25
N LYS A 48 -32.93 -7.01 -7.31
CA LYS A 48 -34.17 -6.22 -7.50
C LYS A 48 -33.90 -4.76 -7.94
N GLU A 49 -32.64 -4.35 -7.99
CA GLU A 49 -32.17 -2.99 -8.30
C GLU A 49 -31.56 -2.86 -9.70
N LYS A 50 -31.92 -3.72 -10.66
CA LYS A 50 -31.57 -3.52 -12.06
C LYS A 50 -32.27 -2.22 -12.57
N GLY A 51 -31.50 -1.11 -12.53
CA GLY A 51 -31.97 0.16 -13.08
C GLY A 51 -31.49 1.42 -12.38
N GLN A 52 -30.96 1.34 -11.18
CA GLN A 52 -30.40 2.53 -10.54
C GLN A 52 -29.00 2.82 -11.07
N SER A 53 -28.80 4.07 -11.53
CA SER A 53 -27.46 4.52 -11.91
C SER A 53 -26.52 4.50 -10.67
N THR A 54 -25.27 4.08 -10.84
CA THR A 54 -24.27 4.06 -9.77
C THR A 54 -24.19 5.40 -9.03
N MET A 55 -24.33 6.50 -9.76
CA MET A 55 -24.34 7.84 -9.18
C MET A 55 -25.59 8.08 -8.31
N ALA A 56 -26.73 7.50 -8.65
CA ALA A 56 -27.94 7.61 -7.83
C ALA A 56 -27.77 6.86 -6.51
N VAL A 57 -27.12 5.67 -6.53
CA VAL A 57 -26.81 4.92 -5.30
C VAL A 57 -25.82 5.68 -4.42
N ILE A 58 -24.76 6.26 -4.99
CA ILE A 58 -23.81 7.08 -4.23
C ILE A 58 -24.52 8.27 -3.58
N LYS A 59 -25.44 8.92 -4.30
CA LYS A 59 -26.21 10.07 -3.80
C LYS A 59 -27.35 9.68 -2.83
N SER A 60 -27.66 8.39 -2.65
CA SER A 60 -28.62 7.94 -1.63
C SER A 60 -28.14 8.13 -0.20
N LYS A 61 -26.85 8.34 -0.02
CA LYS A 61 -26.18 8.72 1.23
C LYS A 61 -25.56 10.12 1.08
N PRO A 62 -25.17 10.79 2.17
CA PRO A 62 -24.41 12.04 2.08
C PRO A 62 -23.16 11.85 1.21
N ILE A 63 -22.99 12.69 0.22
CA ILE A 63 -21.86 12.59 -0.73
C ILE A 63 -20.51 12.71 0.00
N SER A 64 -20.47 13.40 1.14
CA SER A 64 -19.30 13.51 2.00
C SER A 64 -18.79 12.15 2.48
N LEU A 65 -19.67 11.19 2.73
CA LEU A 65 -19.31 9.82 3.09
C LEU A 65 -18.52 9.13 1.98
N TYR A 66 -19.01 9.20 0.73
CA TYR A 66 -18.30 8.60 -0.41
C TYR A 66 -16.96 9.27 -0.66
N ILE A 67 -16.93 10.62 -0.63
CA ILE A 67 -15.69 11.39 -0.78
C ILE A 67 -14.72 11.05 0.36
N GLY A 68 -15.22 10.89 1.59
CA GLY A 68 -14.42 10.47 2.75
C GLY A 68 -13.77 9.10 2.53
N ILE A 69 -14.54 8.10 2.11
CA ILE A 69 -14.02 6.75 1.81
C ILE A 69 -12.99 6.81 0.68
N TRP A 70 -13.28 7.55 -0.40
CA TRP A 70 -12.37 7.70 -1.53
C TRP A 70 -11.06 8.37 -1.13
N LEU A 71 -11.11 9.48 -0.40
CA LEU A 71 -9.92 10.21 0.09
C LEU A 71 -9.11 9.39 1.09
N MET A 72 -9.79 8.75 2.03
CA MET A 72 -9.15 7.86 3.02
C MET A 72 -8.38 6.73 2.33
N PHE A 73 -8.99 6.08 1.34
CA PHE A 73 -8.33 5.05 0.54
C PHE A 73 -7.19 5.61 -0.29
N TYR A 74 -7.41 6.74 -0.98
CA TYR A 74 -6.38 7.44 -1.76
C TYR A 74 -5.14 7.77 -0.93
N LEU A 75 -5.32 8.36 0.25
CA LEU A 75 -4.22 8.76 1.12
C LEU A 75 -3.48 7.56 1.72
N ASN A 76 -4.22 6.50 2.12
CA ASN A 76 -3.60 5.26 2.58
C ASN A 76 -2.66 4.66 1.53
N ILE A 77 -3.14 4.59 0.29
CA ILE A 77 -2.36 4.05 -0.83
C ILE A 77 -1.19 4.98 -1.20
N THR A 78 -1.42 6.30 -1.21
CA THR A 78 -0.37 7.30 -1.49
C THR A 78 0.79 7.19 -0.51
N CYS A 79 0.50 7.15 0.79
CA CYS A 79 1.52 7.00 1.83
C CYS A 79 2.25 5.64 1.73
N GLY A 80 1.50 4.56 1.49
CA GLY A 80 2.08 3.24 1.30
C GLY A 80 3.03 3.19 0.11
N LEU A 81 2.60 3.67 -1.06
CA LEU A 81 3.43 3.70 -2.28
C LEU A 81 4.64 4.61 -2.13
N ALA A 82 4.50 5.77 -1.46
CA ALA A 82 5.62 6.65 -1.19
C ALA A 82 6.74 5.95 -0.42
N LEU A 83 6.41 5.15 0.61
CA LEU A 83 7.40 4.42 1.40
C LEU A 83 7.89 3.16 0.70
N ILE A 84 7.00 2.37 0.10
CA ILE A 84 7.34 1.12 -0.60
C ILE A 84 8.28 1.40 -1.77
N SER A 85 8.10 2.49 -2.51
CA SER A 85 8.99 2.86 -3.61
C SER A 85 10.41 3.21 -3.16
N GLN A 86 10.57 3.72 -1.94
CA GLN A 86 11.86 4.11 -1.37
C GLN A 86 12.44 3.06 -0.39
N GLU A 87 11.71 1.98 -0.13
CA GLU A 87 12.05 0.96 0.88
C GLU A 87 13.49 0.47 0.77
N LYS A 88 13.94 0.12 -0.44
CA LYS A 88 15.29 -0.41 -0.66
C LYS A 88 16.39 0.59 -0.28
N MET A 89 16.14 1.86 -0.53
CA MET A 89 17.13 2.91 -0.21
C MET A 89 17.09 3.24 1.29
N ILE A 90 15.92 3.22 1.91
CA ILE A 90 15.79 3.37 3.38
C ILE A 90 16.53 2.23 4.09
N ILE A 91 16.41 0.99 3.62
CA ILE A 91 17.12 -0.17 4.17
C ILE A 91 18.65 0.01 4.05
N LYS A 92 19.14 0.59 2.95
CA LYS A 92 20.57 0.91 2.81
C LYS A 92 21.00 1.99 3.80
N CYS A 93 20.19 3.03 4.02
CA CYS A 93 20.51 4.10 4.98
C CYS A 93 20.75 3.59 6.41
N ILE A 94 20.12 2.48 6.80
CA ILE A 94 20.28 1.88 8.13
C ILE A 94 21.34 0.76 8.15
N GLY A 95 22.26 0.73 7.15
CA GLY A 95 23.40 -0.20 7.12
C GLY A 95 23.07 -1.63 6.66
N LEU A 96 21.85 -1.91 6.14
CA LEU A 96 21.40 -3.25 5.78
C LEU A 96 21.41 -3.52 4.26
N ALA A 97 22.32 -2.91 3.52
CA ALA A 97 22.41 -3.03 2.06
C ALA A 97 22.46 -4.50 1.57
N GLY A 98 23.20 -5.36 2.27
CA GLY A 98 23.31 -6.79 1.95
C GLY A 98 22.02 -7.60 2.17
N SER A 99 21.09 -7.06 2.98
CA SER A 99 19.83 -7.75 3.38
C SER A 99 18.60 -7.22 2.66
N VAL A 100 18.73 -6.26 1.73
CA VAL A 100 17.62 -5.61 1.01
C VAL A 100 16.65 -6.64 0.41
N GLY A 101 17.17 -7.69 -0.26
CA GLY A 101 16.32 -8.71 -0.90
C GLY A 101 15.47 -9.49 0.10
N ILE A 102 16.03 -9.87 1.24
CA ILE A 102 15.32 -10.62 2.30
C ILE A 102 14.28 -9.71 2.95
N ILE A 103 14.66 -8.49 3.33
CA ILE A 103 13.75 -7.54 4.00
C ILE A 103 12.59 -7.18 3.08
N SER A 104 12.83 -6.91 1.79
CA SER A 104 11.73 -6.65 0.84
C SER A 104 10.81 -7.85 0.62
N THR A 105 11.33 -9.08 0.74
CA THR A 105 10.49 -10.29 0.72
C THR A 105 9.61 -10.37 1.97
N VAL A 106 10.17 -10.09 3.14
CA VAL A 106 9.40 -10.01 4.40
C VAL A 106 8.35 -8.91 4.34
N SER A 107 8.68 -7.72 3.81
CA SER A 107 7.72 -6.63 3.56
C SER A 107 6.54 -7.09 2.70
N ALA A 108 6.80 -7.84 1.63
CA ALA A 108 5.74 -8.40 0.78
C ALA A 108 4.85 -9.41 1.54
N ILE A 109 5.44 -10.19 2.46
CA ILE A 109 4.68 -11.09 3.35
C ILE A 109 3.80 -10.28 4.30
N PHE A 110 4.29 -9.17 4.87
CA PHE A 110 3.48 -8.27 5.69
C PHE A 110 2.35 -7.61 4.90
N ASN A 111 2.58 -7.26 3.63
CA ASN A 111 1.52 -6.75 2.75
C ASN A 111 0.42 -7.78 2.52
N ALA A 112 0.79 -9.01 2.16
CA ALA A 112 -0.16 -10.11 1.97
C ALA A 112 -0.85 -10.50 3.29
N GLY A 113 -0.09 -10.60 4.38
CA GLY A 113 -0.60 -10.87 5.72
C GLY A 113 -1.54 -9.79 6.23
N GLY A 114 -1.25 -8.53 5.91
CA GLY A 114 -2.11 -7.39 6.23
C GLY A 114 -3.48 -7.49 5.55
N ARG A 115 -3.53 -7.95 4.30
CA ARG A 115 -4.82 -8.18 3.60
C ARG A 115 -5.67 -9.20 4.34
N LEU A 116 -5.09 -10.31 4.75
CA LEU A 116 -5.81 -11.37 5.47
C LEU A 116 -6.11 -10.97 6.92
N GLY A 117 -5.09 -10.49 7.63
CA GLY A 117 -5.20 -10.19 9.07
C GLY A 117 -6.16 -9.05 9.37
N PHE A 118 -6.03 -7.90 8.68
CA PHE A 118 -6.94 -6.78 8.89
C PHE A 118 -8.36 -7.08 8.39
N SER A 119 -8.53 -7.89 7.33
CA SER A 119 -9.87 -8.30 6.90
C SER A 119 -10.54 -9.23 7.91
N ALA A 120 -9.84 -10.25 8.39
CA ALA A 120 -10.36 -11.13 9.44
C ALA A 120 -10.66 -10.37 10.73
N TRP A 121 -9.83 -9.38 11.08
CA TRP A 121 -10.05 -8.53 12.24
C TRP A 121 -11.23 -7.57 12.04
N ALA A 122 -11.43 -7.05 10.82
CA ALA A 122 -12.56 -6.20 10.46
C ALA A 122 -13.91 -6.87 10.74
N ASP A 123 -14.01 -8.17 10.52
CA ASP A 123 -15.23 -8.94 10.75
C ASP A 123 -15.63 -9.05 12.24
N THR A 124 -14.73 -8.71 13.16
CA THR A 124 -15.01 -8.67 14.61
C THR A 124 -15.64 -7.35 15.06
N PHE A 125 -15.57 -6.30 14.25
CA PHE A 125 -16.10 -4.97 14.57
C PHE A 125 -17.47 -4.74 13.93
N LYS A 126 -18.34 -3.99 14.63
CA LYS A 126 -19.61 -3.53 14.07
C LYS A 126 -19.42 -2.50 12.96
N ASP A 127 -18.38 -1.67 13.10
CA ASP A 127 -18.00 -0.65 12.14
C ASP A 127 -16.61 -0.99 11.56
N ARG A 128 -16.57 -1.40 10.31
CA ARG A 128 -15.33 -1.75 9.61
C ARG A 128 -14.39 -0.57 9.37
N ASN A 129 -14.90 0.66 9.46
CA ASN A 129 -14.06 1.85 9.45
C ASN A 129 -13.04 1.87 10.62
N THR A 130 -13.33 1.14 11.71
CA THR A 130 -12.41 0.97 12.85
C THR A 130 -11.05 0.42 12.41
N ILE A 131 -11.01 -0.46 11.43
CA ILE A 131 -9.77 -1.01 10.88
C ILE A 131 -8.90 0.08 10.25
N TYR A 132 -9.51 1.01 9.48
CA TYR A 132 -8.77 2.13 8.92
C TYR A 132 -8.20 3.05 10.00
N LYS A 133 -8.99 3.33 11.04
CA LYS A 133 -8.51 4.10 12.21
C LYS A 133 -7.28 3.42 12.84
N MET A 134 -7.31 2.10 13.01
CA MET A 134 -6.18 1.33 13.55
C MET A 134 -4.96 1.35 12.63
N ILE A 135 -5.14 1.16 11.31
CA ILE A 135 -4.06 1.25 10.32
C ILE A 135 -3.39 2.63 10.42
N PHE A 136 -4.18 3.71 10.45
CA PHE A 136 -3.63 5.06 10.51
C PHE A 136 -2.93 5.35 11.84
N ILE A 137 -3.51 4.94 12.97
CA ILE A 137 -2.89 5.12 14.30
C ILE A 137 -1.54 4.38 14.35
N LEU A 138 -1.48 3.13 13.92
CA LEU A 138 -0.23 2.37 13.89
C LEU A 138 0.80 3.04 12.98
N SER A 139 0.40 3.47 11.78
CA SER A 139 1.28 4.17 10.85
C SER A 139 1.79 5.49 11.41
N ILE A 140 0.94 6.28 12.09
CA ILE A 140 1.32 7.54 12.74
C ILE A 140 2.32 7.27 13.87
N VAL A 141 2.07 6.27 14.72
CA VAL A 141 2.95 5.93 15.85
C VAL A 141 4.32 5.54 15.35
N PHE A 142 4.42 4.58 14.43
CA PHE A 142 5.72 4.14 13.93
C PHE A 142 6.45 5.24 13.14
N THR A 143 5.74 5.99 12.29
CA THR A 143 6.31 7.14 11.58
C THR A 143 6.82 8.19 12.55
N GLY A 144 6.03 8.54 13.57
CA GLY A 144 6.39 9.51 14.60
C GLY A 144 7.62 9.08 15.41
N LEU A 145 7.70 7.80 15.80
CA LEU A 145 8.86 7.28 16.52
C LEU A 145 10.14 7.33 15.67
N VAL A 146 10.07 6.95 14.39
CA VAL A 146 11.23 7.05 13.47
C VAL A 146 11.64 8.51 13.26
N ILE A 147 10.67 9.43 13.16
CA ILE A 147 10.93 10.87 13.03
C ILE A 147 11.63 11.40 14.29
N LEU A 148 11.08 11.15 15.47
CA LEU A 148 11.60 11.66 16.75
C LEU A 148 13.02 11.17 17.04
N THR A 149 13.34 9.95 16.64
CA THR A 149 14.67 9.35 16.85
C THR A 149 15.64 9.64 15.73
N ASN A 150 15.20 10.28 14.64
CA ASN A 150 15.95 10.38 13.39
C ASN A 150 16.43 9.00 12.90
N GLY A 151 15.55 8.00 12.99
CA GLY A 151 15.90 6.59 12.82
C GLY A 151 16.55 6.25 11.49
N ILE A 152 16.17 6.91 10.38
CA ILE A 152 16.78 6.69 9.07
C ILE A 152 18.23 7.24 9.04
N LYS A 153 18.47 8.40 9.66
CA LYS A 153 19.79 9.05 9.68
C LYS A 153 20.77 8.37 10.64
N ASN A 154 20.27 7.92 11.78
CA ASN A 154 21.07 7.41 12.89
C ASN A 154 21.00 5.89 13.04
N GLY A 155 20.32 5.20 12.11
CA GLY A 155 20.04 3.77 12.22
C GLY A 155 21.26 2.87 11.97
N ASP A 156 22.24 3.32 11.19
CA ASP A 156 23.42 2.52 10.90
C ASP A 156 24.19 2.19 12.19
N GLY A 157 24.40 0.89 12.43
CA GLY A 157 25.04 0.38 13.64
C GLY A 157 24.19 0.42 14.92
N ASN A 158 22.96 0.96 14.89
CA ASN A 158 22.06 1.03 16.04
C ASN A 158 20.89 0.05 15.92
N ILE A 159 21.00 -1.08 16.61
CA ILE A 159 20.00 -2.18 16.52
C ILE A 159 18.57 -1.73 16.88
N LEU A 160 18.39 -0.83 17.84
CA LEU A 160 17.06 -0.37 18.24
C LEU A 160 16.41 0.49 17.15
N LEU A 161 17.20 1.37 16.53
CA LEU A 161 16.73 2.20 15.42
C LEU A 161 16.47 1.36 14.15
N ILE A 162 17.31 0.36 13.88
CA ILE A 162 17.10 -0.61 12.81
C ILE A 162 15.73 -1.31 13.01
N ILE A 163 15.47 -1.86 14.19
CA ILE A 163 14.20 -2.53 14.50
C ILE A 163 13.03 -1.57 14.32
N LEU A 164 13.17 -0.32 14.74
CA LEU A 164 12.12 0.69 14.62
C LEU A 164 11.81 1.03 13.16
N VAL A 165 12.84 1.24 12.33
CA VAL A 165 12.66 1.53 10.90
C VAL A 165 12.08 0.33 10.15
N LEU A 166 12.55 -0.89 10.45
CA LEU A 166 11.96 -2.11 9.89
C LEU A 166 10.50 -2.29 10.33
N GLY A 167 10.19 -2.01 11.60
CA GLY A 167 8.84 -1.99 12.12
C GLY A 167 7.92 -1.03 11.35
N LEU A 168 8.39 0.19 11.07
CA LEU A 168 7.68 1.14 10.21
C LEU A 168 7.40 0.56 8.84
N ILE A 169 8.42 0.02 8.17
CA ILE A 169 8.29 -0.58 6.83
C ILE A 169 7.22 -1.68 6.83
N PHE A 170 7.27 -2.59 7.80
CA PHE A 170 6.33 -3.71 7.88
C PHE A 170 4.91 -3.28 8.23
N VAL A 171 4.74 -2.33 9.16
CA VAL A 171 3.43 -1.78 9.52
C VAL A 171 2.79 -1.06 8.34
N VAL A 172 3.54 -0.24 7.60
CA VAL A 172 3.03 0.46 6.43
C VAL A 172 2.68 -0.53 5.31
N ASN A 173 3.48 -1.55 5.07
CA ASN A 173 3.17 -2.61 4.10
C ASN A 173 1.89 -3.37 4.49
N ALA A 174 1.74 -3.75 5.76
CA ALA A 174 0.54 -4.42 6.26
C ALA A 174 -0.69 -3.50 6.15
N GLY A 175 -0.57 -2.23 6.52
CA GLY A 175 -1.64 -1.23 6.42
C GLY A 175 -2.04 -0.93 4.98
N TYR A 176 -1.08 -0.89 4.04
CA TYR A 176 -1.36 -0.79 2.61
C TYR A 176 -2.20 -1.98 2.12
N GLY A 177 -1.77 -3.21 2.45
CA GLY A 177 -2.50 -4.42 2.09
C GLY A 177 -3.89 -4.49 2.73
N GLY A 178 -3.97 -4.22 4.03
CA GLY A 178 -5.22 -4.24 4.80
C GLY A 178 -6.22 -3.19 4.35
N GLY A 179 -5.77 -1.96 4.09
CA GLY A 179 -6.64 -0.91 3.55
C GLY A 179 -7.21 -1.28 2.19
N PHE A 180 -6.39 -1.89 1.31
CA PHE A 180 -6.85 -2.31 -0.01
C PHE A 180 -7.92 -3.42 0.06
N SER A 181 -7.75 -4.41 0.94
CA SER A 181 -8.69 -5.53 1.04
C SER A 181 -10.00 -5.16 1.74
N ASN A 182 -9.99 -4.13 2.61
CA ASN A 182 -11.18 -3.73 3.37
C ASN A 182 -12.08 -2.72 2.65
N VAL A 183 -11.61 -2.03 1.59
CA VAL A 183 -12.43 -1.02 0.91
C VAL A 183 -13.71 -1.60 0.27
N PRO A 184 -13.71 -2.78 -0.38
CA PRO A 184 -14.95 -3.34 -0.93
C PRO A 184 -15.98 -3.64 0.14
N THR A 185 -15.55 -4.20 1.28
CA THR A 185 -16.45 -4.55 2.39
C THR A 185 -17.00 -3.30 3.06
N LEU A 186 -16.17 -2.27 3.29
CA LEU A 186 -16.63 -0.98 3.81
C LEU A 186 -17.68 -0.33 2.89
N LEU A 187 -17.45 -0.36 1.57
CA LEU A 187 -18.43 0.14 0.61
C LEU A 187 -19.72 -0.68 0.62
N SER A 188 -19.63 -2.01 0.76
CA SER A 188 -20.81 -2.86 0.81
C SER A 188 -21.68 -2.62 2.05
N ASP A 189 -21.07 -2.29 3.18
CA ASP A 189 -21.79 -1.95 4.42
C ASP A 189 -22.61 -0.66 4.26
N HIS A 190 -22.08 0.30 3.52
CA HIS A 190 -22.77 1.58 3.31
C HIS A 190 -23.76 1.57 2.13
N TYR A 191 -23.44 0.88 1.03
CA TYR A 191 -24.17 0.99 -0.23
C TYR A 191 -24.86 -0.32 -0.66
N GLY A 192 -24.66 -1.41 0.09
CA GLY A 192 -25.25 -2.72 -0.19
C GLY A 192 -24.50 -3.51 -1.27
N MET A 193 -24.74 -4.82 -1.28
CA MET A 193 -24.06 -5.75 -2.20
C MET A 193 -24.49 -5.59 -3.66
N GLY A 194 -25.70 -5.11 -3.93
CA GLY A 194 -26.23 -5.01 -5.29
C GLY A 194 -25.48 -4.03 -6.20
N SER A 195 -24.91 -2.98 -5.61
CA SER A 195 -24.21 -1.91 -6.35
C SER A 195 -22.70 -1.91 -6.15
N ILE A 196 -22.17 -2.84 -5.33
CA ILE A 196 -20.79 -2.83 -4.89
C ILE A 196 -19.80 -2.87 -6.06
N SER A 197 -20.04 -3.68 -7.07
CA SER A 197 -19.13 -3.85 -8.20
C SER A 197 -18.85 -2.53 -8.93
N ALA A 198 -19.90 -1.75 -9.22
CA ALA A 198 -19.79 -0.50 -9.92
C ALA A 198 -19.19 0.61 -9.03
N ILE A 199 -19.62 0.70 -7.76
CA ILE A 199 -19.10 1.70 -6.81
C ILE A 199 -17.62 1.44 -6.51
N HIS A 200 -17.24 0.18 -6.28
CA HIS A 200 -15.84 -0.21 -6.07
C HIS A 200 -14.99 0.10 -7.30
N GLY A 201 -15.51 -0.18 -8.52
CA GLY A 201 -14.81 0.16 -9.76
C GLY A 201 -14.48 1.65 -9.86
N ILE A 202 -15.41 2.54 -9.50
CA ILE A 202 -15.14 3.99 -9.45
C ILE A 202 -14.14 4.32 -8.34
N THR A 203 -14.27 3.66 -7.17
CA THR A 203 -13.37 3.91 -6.03
C THR A 203 -11.93 3.50 -6.33
N LEU A 204 -11.69 2.52 -7.20
CA LEU A 204 -10.35 2.15 -7.67
C LEU A 204 -9.62 3.27 -8.41
N SER A 205 -10.32 4.32 -8.87
CA SER A 205 -9.66 5.54 -9.36
C SER A 205 -8.75 6.17 -8.30
N ALA A 206 -9.08 6.06 -7.02
CA ALA A 206 -8.23 6.51 -5.92
C ALA A 206 -6.86 5.82 -5.94
N TRP A 207 -6.82 4.52 -6.21
CA TRP A 207 -5.58 3.77 -6.38
C TRP A 207 -4.77 4.24 -7.60
N ALA A 208 -5.42 4.49 -8.74
CA ALA A 208 -4.76 5.01 -9.93
C ALA A 208 -4.10 6.38 -9.67
N PHE A 209 -4.84 7.31 -9.03
CA PHE A 209 -4.28 8.61 -8.64
C PHE A 209 -3.16 8.46 -7.60
N ALA A 210 -3.29 7.57 -6.63
CA ALA A 210 -2.24 7.31 -5.63
C ALA A 210 -0.96 6.76 -6.29
N GLY A 211 -1.09 5.90 -7.30
CA GLY A 211 0.04 5.40 -8.08
C GLY A 211 0.83 6.50 -8.79
N LEU A 212 0.13 7.52 -9.30
CA LEU A 212 0.76 8.69 -9.91
C LEU A 212 1.38 9.63 -8.86
N THR A 213 0.65 9.89 -7.77
CA THR A 213 1.07 10.92 -6.81
C THR A 213 2.06 10.41 -5.77
N GLY A 214 1.87 9.21 -5.21
CA GLY A 214 2.68 8.71 -4.11
C GLY A 214 4.15 8.52 -4.48
N ASN A 215 4.40 7.80 -5.57
CA ASN A 215 5.77 7.57 -6.05
C ASN A 215 6.46 8.86 -6.49
N GLN A 216 5.75 9.72 -7.25
CA GLN A 216 6.31 10.98 -7.74
C GLN A 216 6.59 11.96 -6.60
N MET A 217 5.68 12.05 -5.62
CA MET A 217 5.87 12.85 -4.42
C MET A 217 7.13 12.43 -3.67
N ALA A 218 7.30 11.12 -3.41
CA ALA A 218 8.48 10.62 -2.72
C ALA A 218 9.76 10.89 -3.50
N ALA A 219 9.77 10.62 -4.80
CA ALA A 219 10.92 10.89 -5.66
C ALA A 219 11.25 12.38 -5.72
N TRP A 220 10.24 13.23 -5.85
CA TRP A 220 10.44 14.68 -5.86
C TRP A 220 11.04 15.17 -4.53
N ILE A 221 10.50 14.72 -3.39
CA ILE A 221 11.02 15.09 -2.06
C ILE A 221 12.50 14.67 -1.92
N VAL A 222 12.82 13.41 -2.24
CA VAL A 222 14.19 12.90 -2.10
C VAL A 222 15.18 13.64 -3.00
N ASN A 223 14.75 14.11 -4.17
CA ASN A 223 15.60 14.85 -5.10
C ASN A 223 15.78 16.33 -4.74
N HIS A 224 14.87 16.91 -3.94
CA HIS A 224 14.92 18.34 -3.58
C HIS A 224 15.35 18.59 -2.14
N PHE A 225 15.30 17.59 -1.27
CA PHE A 225 15.66 17.71 0.14
C PHE A 225 16.84 16.80 0.50
N GLY A 226 17.82 17.39 1.14
CA GLY A 226 19.07 16.71 1.51
C GLY A 226 20.00 16.47 0.33
N GLU A 227 21.16 15.93 0.63
CA GLU A 227 22.21 15.61 -0.35
C GLU A 227 22.46 14.10 -0.35
N TYR A 228 22.85 13.58 -1.50
CA TYR A 228 23.33 12.22 -1.61
C TYR A 228 24.73 12.12 -1.04
N ILE A 229 24.90 11.26 -0.05
CA ILE A 229 26.17 10.97 0.61
C ILE A 229 26.57 9.52 0.38
N THR A 230 27.87 9.26 0.39
CA THR A 230 28.37 7.88 0.41
C THR A 230 28.46 7.43 1.87
N ASP A 231 27.74 6.35 2.21
CA ASP A 231 27.76 5.77 3.56
C ASP A 231 29.09 5.03 3.85
N ALA A 232 29.26 4.54 5.08
CA ALA A 232 30.44 3.78 5.48
C ALA A 232 30.64 2.47 4.69
N HIS A 233 29.60 2.01 3.99
CA HIS A 233 29.57 0.78 3.19
C HIS A 233 29.74 1.05 1.69
N GLY A 234 29.97 2.30 1.27
CA GLY A 234 30.13 2.70 -0.13
C GLY A 234 28.81 2.85 -0.90
N ASN A 235 27.65 2.87 -0.23
CA ASN A 235 26.35 3.09 -0.89
C ASN A 235 26.07 4.60 -0.99
N LEU A 236 25.49 5.01 -2.13
CA LEU A 236 24.95 6.36 -2.30
C LEU A 236 23.56 6.43 -1.70
N VAL A 237 23.36 7.23 -0.65
CA VAL A 237 22.11 7.35 0.12
C VAL A 237 21.77 8.80 0.41
N ASN A 238 20.49 9.12 0.60
CA ASN A 238 20.00 10.43 1.02
C ASN A 238 19.11 10.33 2.28
N PRO A 239 19.67 10.13 3.47
CA PRO A 239 18.89 9.94 4.70
C PRO A 239 17.95 11.11 5.02
N VAL A 240 18.37 12.34 4.70
CA VAL A 240 17.56 13.56 4.94
C VAL A 240 16.34 13.58 4.03
N GLY A 241 16.50 13.25 2.74
CA GLY A 241 15.40 13.16 1.79
C GLY A 241 14.37 12.12 2.21
N TYR A 242 14.80 10.92 2.62
CA TYR A 242 13.88 9.87 3.11
C TYR A 242 13.21 10.24 4.43
N GLN A 243 13.94 10.91 5.33
CA GLN A 243 13.34 11.44 6.56
C GLN A 243 12.25 12.48 6.25
N THR A 244 12.46 13.32 5.22
CA THR A 244 11.48 14.31 4.77
C THR A 244 10.23 13.64 4.18
N VAL A 245 10.36 12.52 3.47
CA VAL A 245 9.22 11.70 3.03
C VAL A 245 8.38 11.26 4.23
N LEU A 246 9.02 10.88 5.36
CA LEU A 246 8.29 10.50 6.58
C LEU A 246 7.51 11.67 7.19
N TYR A 247 8.06 12.89 7.20
CA TYR A 247 7.30 14.05 7.67
C TYR A 247 6.01 14.26 6.86
N VAL A 248 6.11 14.19 5.53
CA VAL A 248 4.95 14.38 4.66
C VAL A 248 3.94 13.24 4.81
N THR A 249 4.40 11.99 4.77
CA THR A 249 3.49 10.83 4.93
C THR A 249 2.88 10.77 6.32
N GLY A 250 3.60 11.18 7.36
CA GLY A 250 3.07 11.30 8.73
C GLY A 250 1.91 12.28 8.81
N ILE A 251 2.04 13.47 8.19
CA ILE A 251 0.95 14.45 8.10
C ILE A 251 -0.24 13.86 7.33
N LEU A 252 0.00 13.20 6.20
CA LEU A 252 -1.07 12.59 5.40
C LEU A 252 -1.79 11.47 6.16
N TYR A 253 -1.11 10.68 6.99
CA TYR A 253 -1.76 9.69 7.86
C TYR A 253 -2.64 10.35 8.93
N VAL A 254 -2.20 11.47 9.50
CA VAL A 254 -3.04 12.26 10.45
C VAL A 254 -4.29 12.76 9.73
N VAL A 255 -4.15 13.34 8.54
CA VAL A 255 -5.29 13.78 7.73
C VAL A 255 -6.23 12.61 7.42
N SER A 256 -5.69 11.45 7.07
CA SER A 256 -6.47 10.22 6.80
C SER A 256 -7.25 9.77 8.02
N LEU A 257 -6.64 9.82 9.19
CA LEU A 257 -7.30 9.50 10.46
C LEU A 257 -8.46 10.47 10.75
N LEU A 258 -8.24 11.76 10.55
CA LEU A 258 -9.31 12.78 10.73
C LEU A 258 -10.46 12.55 9.75
N ILE A 259 -10.17 12.26 8.48
CA ILE A 259 -11.20 11.90 7.49
C ILE A 259 -11.98 10.66 7.95
N SER A 260 -11.29 9.62 8.42
CA SER A 260 -11.91 8.40 8.93
C SER A 260 -12.80 8.63 10.16
N ILE A 261 -12.51 9.65 10.99
CA ILE A 261 -13.29 9.96 12.19
C ILE A 261 -14.50 10.85 11.87
N PHE A 262 -14.34 11.82 10.97
CA PHE A 262 -15.35 12.88 10.79
C PHE A 262 -16.21 12.71 9.54
N LEU A 263 -15.75 11.98 8.53
CA LEU A 263 -16.46 11.83 7.26
C LEU A 263 -16.94 10.41 6.98
N VAL A 264 -16.34 9.41 7.59
CA VAL A 264 -16.65 7.99 7.42
C VAL A 264 -17.07 7.38 8.76
#